data_631c6aebd48d139a195f78f73a4618d3
#
_entry.id   631c6aebd48d139a195f78f73a4618d3
#
_cell.length_a   1.000
_cell.length_b   1.000
_cell.length_c   1.000
_cell.angle_alpha   90.00
_cell.angle_beta   90.00
_cell.angle_gamma   90.00
#
_symmetry.space_group_name_H-M   'P 1'
#
loop_
_entity.id
_entity.type
_entity.pdbx_description
1 polymer ?
#
loop_
_entity_poly.entity_id
_entity_poly.type
_entity_poly.pdbx_seq_one_letter_code
_entity_poly.pdbx_strand_id
1 'polypeptide(L)'
;MLFRSKIQAFCFFCVLSAVLSLLLMVLSIVGGGWEEPGQLLFRGILLALAVLLGGLIWASVLDPERPEAVAGGGPGTPPLVTTVSNPSKQALAEHLTAGGAVMYSAYWCPHCHEQKELFGKEAAKALKVVECAPDGQNNQVDLCKSKGLQGFPSWEINGSIDSGVKPLDKLADLSGYEGPREF
;
A
#
# COMPACT_ATOMS: atom_id res chain seq x y z
N MET A 1 1.02 19.38 -13.71
CA MET A 1 2.43 19.85 -13.90
C MET A 1 3.38 19.43 -12.78
N LEU A 2 3.06 18.47 -11.92
CA LEU A 2 3.86 18.05 -10.75
C LEU A 2 4.68 16.76 -10.94
N PHE A 3 4.50 16.07 -12.06
CA PHE A 3 5.22 14.81 -12.34
C PHE A 3 6.67 15.00 -12.85
N ARG A 4 7.02 16.20 -13.31
CA ARG A 4 8.34 16.48 -13.94
C ARG A 4 9.46 16.74 -12.94
N SER A 5 9.14 17.07 -11.69
CA SER A 5 10.12 17.45 -10.66
C SER A 5 10.74 16.26 -9.93
N LYS A 6 10.03 15.14 -9.77
CA LYS A 6 10.55 13.94 -9.09
C LYS A 6 11.53 13.12 -9.95
N ILE A 7 11.42 13.19 -11.27
CA ILE A 7 12.33 12.47 -12.19
C ILE A 7 13.71 13.12 -12.25
N GLN A 8 13.80 14.44 -12.06
CA GLN A 8 15.09 15.16 -12.10
C GLN A 8 15.97 14.95 -10.86
N ALA A 9 15.40 14.74 -9.67
CA ALA A 9 16.17 14.47 -8.46
C ALA A 9 16.77 13.06 -8.45
N PHE A 10 16.10 12.10 -9.09
CA PHE A 10 16.59 10.72 -9.21
C PHE A 10 17.75 10.59 -10.19
N CYS A 11 17.83 11.47 -11.20
CA CYS A 11 18.82 11.39 -12.28
C CYS A 11 20.25 11.77 -11.86
N PHE A 12 20.45 12.69 -10.92
CA PHE A 12 21.78 13.20 -10.60
C PHE A 12 22.68 12.14 -9.94
N PHE A 13 22.18 11.47 -8.91
CA PHE A 13 22.93 10.41 -8.22
C PHE A 13 23.14 9.16 -9.09
N CYS A 14 22.14 8.80 -9.91
CA CYS A 14 22.28 7.67 -10.85
C CYS A 14 23.28 7.97 -11.96
N VAL A 15 23.25 9.18 -12.51
CA VAL A 15 24.21 9.61 -13.54
C VAL A 15 25.63 9.72 -12.97
N LEU A 16 25.78 10.28 -11.76
CA LEU A 16 27.07 10.35 -11.08
C LEU A 16 27.66 8.97 -10.79
N SER A 17 26.84 8.04 -10.32
CA SER A 17 27.24 6.64 -10.06
C SER A 17 27.64 5.92 -11.36
N ALA A 18 26.87 6.10 -12.43
CA ALA A 18 27.19 5.51 -13.74
C ALA A 18 28.48 6.08 -14.32
N VAL A 19 28.72 7.38 -14.21
CA VAL A 19 29.95 8.04 -14.68
C VAL A 19 31.17 7.56 -13.88
N LEU A 20 31.06 7.47 -12.54
CA LEU A 20 32.13 6.93 -11.68
C LEU A 20 32.44 5.48 -12.01
N SER A 21 31.44 4.64 -12.24
CA SER A 21 31.61 3.23 -12.61
C SER A 21 32.29 3.09 -13.97
N LEU A 22 31.90 3.90 -14.96
CA LEU A 22 32.54 3.94 -16.28
C LEU A 22 33.99 4.42 -16.20
N LEU A 23 34.29 5.44 -15.38
CA LEU A 23 35.64 5.95 -15.16
C LEU A 23 36.54 4.88 -14.54
N LEU A 24 36.07 4.16 -13.51
CA LEU A 24 36.78 3.07 -12.87
C LEU A 24 37.02 1.90 -13.84
N MET A 25 36.04 1.59 -14.69
CA MET A 25 36.17 0.58 -15.73
C MET A 25 37.24 0.97 -16.77
N VAL A 26 37.23 2.22 -17.25
CA VAL A 26 38.25 2.71 -18.20
C VAL A 26 39.63 2.72 -17.57
N LEU A 27 39.79 3.19 -16.34
CA LEU A 27 41.06 3.18 -15.61
C LEU A 27 41.57 1.75 -15.39
N SER A 28 40.69 0.80 -15.10
CA SER A 28 41.05 -0.61 -14.98
C SER A 28 41.54 -1.21 -16.29
N ILE A 29 40.93 -0.84 -17.42
CA ILE A 29 41.31 -1.30 -18.78
C ILE A 29 42.67 -0.71 -19.21
N VAL A 30 42.92 0.57 -18.93
CA VAL A 30 44.11 1.29 -19.37
C VAL A 30 45.32 1.01 -18.46
N GLY A 31 45.10 0.75 -17.15
CA GLY A 31 46.15 0.61 -16.14
C GLY A 31 46.65 -0.81 -15.92
N GLY A 32 46.08 -1.83 -16.53
CA GLY A 32 46.43 -3.23 -16.28
C GLY A 32 47.24 -3.86 -17.41
N GLY A 33 48.43 -4.40 -17.08
CA GLY A 33 49.12 -5.35 -17.95
C GLY A 33 48.39 -6.69 -17.94
N TRP A 34 47.62 -6.95 -18.98
CA TRP A 34 46.65 -8.08 -19.05
C TRP A 34 47.37 -9.38 -19.44
N GLU A 35 47.76 -10.19 -18.49
CA GLU A 35 48.36 -11.52 -18.79
C GLU A 35 47.27 -12.61 -18.97
N GLU A 36 46.08 -12.46 -18.37
CA GLU A 36 44.99 -13.44 -18.54
C GLU A 36 43.59 -12.78 -18.62
N PRO A 37 43.08 -12.50 -19.80
CA PRO A 37 41.78 -11.80 -19.96
C PRO A 37 40.55 -12.61 -19.42
N GLY A 38 40.66 -13.95 -19.36
CA GLY A 38 39.60 -14.82 -18.88
C GLY A 38 39.32 -14.70 -17.37
N GLN A 39 40.34 -14.53 -16.56
CA GLN A 39 40.20 -14.38 -15.11
C GLN A 39 39.58 -13.03 -14.74
N LEU A 40 39.87 -12.01 -15.51
CA LEU A 40 39.31 -10.66 -15.33
C LEU A 40 37.83 -10.59 -15.66
N LEU A 41 37.41 -11.19 -16.77
CA LEU A 41 36.00 -11.34 -17.11
C LEU A 41 35.22 -12.09 -16.03
N PHE A 42 35.76 -13.19 -15.54
CA PHE A 42 35.13 -13.99 -14.50
C PHE A 42 34.97 -13.20 -13.19
N ARG A 43 36.03 -12.49 -12.73
CA ARG A 43 35.99 -11.64 -11.54
C ARG A 43 35.04 -10.45 -11.71
N GLY A 44 35.00 -9.85 -12.90
CA GLY A 44 34.07 -8.77 -13.24
C GLY A 44 32.60 -9.20 -13.17
N ILE A 45 32.30 -10.38 -13.69
CA ILE A 45 30.94 -10.95 -13.65
C ILE A 45 30.54 -11.26 -12.20
N LEU A 46 31.43 -11.84 -11.38
CA LEU A 46 31.16 -12.12 -9.98
C LEU A 46 30.89 -10.84 -9.17
N LEU A 47 31.67 -9.78 -9.39
CA LEU A 47 31.47 -8.50 -8.74
C LEU A 47 30.16 -7.84 -9.19
N ALA A 48 29.83 -7.87 -10.48
CA ALA A 48 28.58 -7.35 -11.00
C ALA A 48 27.36 -8.08 -10.39
N LEU A 49 27.41 -9.41 -10.30
CA LEU A 49 26.38 -10.22 -9.63
C LEU A 49 26.27 -9.90 -8.13
N ALA A 50 27.38 -9.74 -7.43
CA ALA A 50 27.36 -9.39 -6.01
C ALA A 50 26.77 -8.00 -5.77
N VAL A 51 27.07 -7.01 -6.62
CA VAL A 51 26.48 -5.65 -6.55
C VAL A 51 25.00 -5.67 -6.90
N LEU A 52 24.59 -6.44 -7.90
CA LEU A 52 23.18 -6.58 -8.27
C LEU A 52 22.38 -7.26 -7.14
N LEU A 53 22.87 -8.34 -6.58
CA LEU A 53 22.23 -9.03 -5.46
C LEU A 53 22.21 -8.15 -4.19
N GLY A 54 23.30 -7.49 -3.88
CA GLY A 54 23.38 -6.54 -2.76
C GLY A 54 22.44 -5.35 -2.96
N GLY A 55 22.33 -4.82 -4.16
CA GLY A 55 21.41 -3.74 -4.51
C GLY A 55 19.94 -4.17 -4.42
N LEU A 56 19.62 -5.39 -4.85
CA LEU A 56 18.27 -5.95 -4.72
C LEU A 56 17.86 -6.18 -3.25
N ILE A 57 18.79 -6.72 -2.44
CA ILE A 57 18.58 -6.90 -1.00
C ILE A 57 18.42 -5.53 -0.32
N TRP A 58 19.28 -4.57 -0.65
CA TRP A 58 19.20 -3.21 -0.12
C TRP A 58 17.88 -2.55 -0.48
N ALA A 59 17.46 -2.60 -1.75
CA ALA A 59 16.19 -2.07 -2.21
C ALA A 59 14.98 -2.76 -1.53
N SER A 60 15.08 -4.04 -1.22
CA SER A 60 14.01 -4.78 -0.55
C SER A 60 13.90 -4.51 0.96
N VAL A 61 15.00 -4.09 1.60
CA VAL A 61 15.06 -3.86 3.06
C VAL A 61 14.84 -2.39 3.42
N LEU A 62 15.24 -1.46 2.54
CA LEU A 62 15.23 -0.02 2.82
C LEU A 62 14.19 0.77 2.04
N ASP A 63 13.24 0.11 1.38
CA ASP A 63 12.11 0.80 0.78
C ASP A 63 11.06 1.12 1.86
N PRO A 64 11.07 2.33 2.48
CA PRO A 64 10.09 2.70 3.49
C PRO A 64 8.71 2.94 2.91
N GLU A 65 8.57 2.97 1.58
CA GLU A 65 7.31 3.11 0.85
C GLU A 65 6.84 1.80 0.23
N ARG A 66 7.53 0.69 0.47
CA ARG A 66 6.96 -0.61 0.12
C ARG A 66 5.79 -0.84 1.08
N PRO A 67 4.54 -0.75 0.64
CA PRO A 67 3.46 -1.29 1.43
C PRO A 67 3.90 -2.72 1.71
N GLU A 68 4.08 -3.07 2.97
CA GLU A 68 4.32 -4.47 3.31
C GLU A 68 3.28 -5.24 2.50
N ALA A 69 3.76 -6.08 1.59
CA ALA A 69 2.93 -7.09 0.98
C ALA A 69 2.54 -8.00 2.14
N VAL A 70 1.56 -7.52 2.92
CA VAL A 70 0.92 -8.28 3.98
C VAL A 70 0.41 -9.50 3.27
N ALA A 71 1.08 -10.60 3.53
CA ALA A 71 0.83 -11.89 2.93
C ALA A 71 -0.69 -12.18 2.98
N GLY A 72 -1.35 -12.22 1.84
CA GLY A 72 -2.72 -12.65 1.78
C GLY A 72 -3.65 -12.01 0.74
N GLY A 73 -3.27 -10.90 0.12
CA GLY A 73 -4.09 -10.30 -0.95
C GLY A 73 -3.45 -10.51 -2.32
N GLY A 74 -4.18 -11.08 -3.27
CA GLY A 74 -3.79 -11.08 -4.68
C GLY A 74 -3.85 -9.66 -5.26
N PRO A 75 -3.43 -9.46 -6.53
CA PRO A 75 -3.53 -8.17 -7.19
C PRO A 75 -4.96 -7.60 -7.10
N GLY A 76 -5.10 -6.32 -6.70
CA GLY A 76 -6.41 -5.65 -6.57
C GLY A 76 -7.21 -6.01 -5.32
N THR A 77 -6.59 -6.67 -4.31
CA THR A 77 -7.23 -6.97 -3.03
C THR A 77 -6.61 -6.17 -1.88
N PRO A 78 -7.41 -5.79 -0.87
CA PRO A 78 -6.88 -5.10 0.31
C PRO A 78 -6.00 -6.03 1.16
N PRO A 79 -5.07 -5.45 1.96
CA PRO A 79 -4.33 -6.19 2.97
C PRO A 79 -5.26 -6.92 3.95
N LEU A 80 -4.78 -8.03 4.51
CA LEU A 80 -5.52 -8.77 5.53
C LEU A 80 -5.59 -7.97 6.82
N VAL A 81 -6.77 -7.93 7.42
CA VAL A 81 -6.97 -7.42 8.77
C VAL A 81 -6.38 -8.41 9.78
N THR A 82 -5.54 -7.92 10.68
CA THR A 82 -4.77 -8.73 11.64
C THR A 82 -5.30 -8.66 13.05
N THR A 83 -5.94 -7.57 13.44
CA THR A 83 -6.54 -7.37 14.76
C THR A 83 -7.73 -8.29 14.98
N VAL A 84 -7.93 -8.68 16.23
CA VAL A 84 -9.04 -9.55 16.63
C VAL A 84 -10.27 -8.70 16.96
N SER A 85 -11.43 -9.12 16.49
CA SER A 85 -12.70 -8.52 16.88
C SER A 85 -13.15 -9.03 18.24
N ASN A 86 -13.88 -8.16 18.97
CA ASN A 86 -14.64 -8.57 20.14
C ASN A 86 -16.15 -8.57 19.82
N PRO A 87 -17.03 -9.10 20.70
CA PRO A 87 -18.47 -9.15 20.46
C PRO A 87 -19.10 -7.76 20.21
N SER A 88 -18.62 -6.70 20.89
CA SER A 88 -19.14 -5.34 20.72
C SER A 88 -18.84 -4.78 19.32
N LYS A 89 -17.63 -5.01 18.82
CA LYS A 89 -17.24 -4.62 17.44
C LYS A 89 -18.05 -5.38 16.40
N GLN A 90 -18.31 -6.66 16.62
CA GLN A 90 -19.11 -7.46 15.71
C GLN A 90 -20.56 -6.99 15.68
N ALA A 91 -21.17 -6.76 16.85
CA ALA A 91 -22.53 -6.24 16.95
C ALA A 91 -22.68 -4.86 16.30
N LEU A 92 -21.68 -3.97 16.43
CA LEU A 92 -21.68 -2.69 15.74
C LEU A 92 -21.60 -2.86 14.20
N ALA A 93 -20.73 -3.73 13.69
CA ALA A 93 -20.58 -3.98 12.27
C ALA A 93 -21.87 -4.55 11.64
N GLU A 94 -22.52 -5.48 12.32
CA GLU A 94 -23.81 -6.06 11.94
C GLU A 94 -24.92 -4.99 11.94
N HIS A 95 -24.97 -4.14 12.97
CA HIS A 95 -25.91 -3.02 13.06
C HIS A 95 -25.74 -2.03 11.90
N LEU A 96 -24.49 -1.61 11.63
CA LEU A 96 -24.19 -0.72 10.51
C LEU A 96 -24.67 -1.30 9.18
N THR A 97 -24.39 -2.57 8.93
CA THR A 97 -24.78 -3.24 7.70
C THR A 97 -26.29 -3.42 7.58
N ALA A 98 -26.95 -3.80 8.66
CA ALA A 98 -28.40 -3.92 8.74
C ALA A 98 -29.11 -2.56 8.53
N GLY A 99 -28.51 -1.47 9.06
CA GLY A 99 -28.97 -0.09 8.86
C GLY A 99 -28.65 0.47 7.46
N GLY A 100 -28.04 -0.33 6.57
CA GLY A 100 -27.72 0.09 5.21
C GLY A 100 -26.47 0.97 5.10
N ALA A 101 -25.67 1.10 6.15
CA ALA A 101 -24.42 1.83 6.09
C ALA A 101 -23.45 1.19 5.07
N VAL A 102 -22.70 2.02 4.35
CA VAL A 102 -21.74 1.59 3.32
C VAL A 102 -20.40 2.29 3.55
N MET A 103 -19.33 1.52 3.53
CA MET A 103 -17.97 2.03 3.51
C MET A 103 -17.42 2.00 2.08
N TYR A 104 -17.15 3.17 1.51
CA TYR A 104 -16.45 3.29 0.24
C TYR A 104 -14.94 3.26 0.47
N SER A 105 -14.25 2.39 -0.25
CA SER A 105 -12.86 2.03 0.01
C SER A 105 -12.09 1.87 -1.29
N ALA A 106 -10.77 2.03 -1.22
CA ALA A 106 -9.86 1.59 -2.25
C ALA A 106 -8.88 0.57 -1.64
N TYR A 107 -8.65 -0.55 -2.30
CA TYR A 107 -7.85 -1.66 -1.75
C TYR A 107 -6.43 -1.23 -1.33
N TRP A 108 -5.84 -0.29 -2.02
CA TRP A 108 -4.51 0.27 -1.77
C TRP A 108 -4.48 1.38 -0.72
N CYS A 109 -5.64 1.81 -0.19
CA CYS A 109 -5.74 2.93 0.73
C CYS A 109 -5.36 2.53 2.17
N PRO A 110 -4.30 3.10 2.77
CA PRO A 110 -3.86 2.75 4.13
C PRO A 110 -4.91 3.11 5.19
N HIS A 111 -5.61 4.23 5.04
CA HIS A 111 -6.68 4.64 5.97
C HIS A 111 -7.91 3.72 5.90
N CYS A 112 -8.17 3.11 4.75
CA CYS A 112 -9.22 2.10 4.63
C CYS A 112 -8.85 0.81 5.37
N HIS A 113 -7.58 0.44 5.31
CA HIS A 113 -7.06 -0.68 6.08
C HIS A 113 -7.11 -0.37 7.59
N GLU A 114 -6.65 0.80 8.00
CA GLU A 114 -6.74 1.28 9.39
C GLU A 114 -8.18 1.21 9.92
N GLN A 115 -9.16 1.68 9.15
CA GLN A 115 -10.57 1.59 9.53
C GLN A 115 -11.03 0.15 9.75
N LYS A 116 -10.60 -0.78 8.90
CA LYS A 116 -10.92 -2.21 9.05
C LYS A 116 -10.21 -2.83 10.26
N GLU A 117 -8.97 -2.41 10.55
CA GLU A 117 -8.23 -2.85 11.73
C GLU A 117 -8.90 -2.42 13.04
N LEU A 118 -9.57 -1.26 13.09
CA LEU A 118 -10.36 -0.85 14.24
C LEU A 118 -11.50 -1.84 14.56
N PHE A 119 -12.16 -2.39 13.55
CA PHE A 119 -13.18 -3.41 13.71
C PHE A 119 -12.62 -4.79 14.06
N GLY A 120 -11.46 -5.11 13.49
CA GLY A 120 -10.87 -6.44 13.57
C GLY A 120 -11.38 -7.38 12.48
N LYS A 121 -10.73 -8.52 12.36
CA LYS A 121 -10.84 -9.47 11.24
C LYS A 121 -12.26 -9.99 11.00
N GLU A 122 -12.97 -10.33 12.07
CA GLU A 122 -14.31 -10.92 12.01
C GLU A 122 -15.36 -9.85 11.70
N ALA A 123 -15.36 -8.75 12.48
CA ALA A 123 -16.32 -7.66 12.33
C ALA A 123 -16.15 -6.92 10.99
N ALA A 124 -14.90 -6.75 10.50
CA ALA A 124 -14.65 -6.13 9.21
C ALA A 124 -15.27 -6.88 8.03
N LYS A 125 -15.45 -8.21 8.14
CA LYS A 125 -16.13 -9.03 7.12
C LYS A 125 -17.64 -8.81 7.07
N ALA A 126 -18.23 -8.39 8.19
CA ALA A 126 -19.65 -8.11 8.28
C ALA A 126 -20.00 -6.73 7.68
N LEU A 127 -19.00 -5.86 7.45
CA LEU A 127 -19.24 -4.54 6.88
C LEU A 127 -19.58 -4.61 5.38
N LYS A 128 -20.52 -3.77 4.97
CA LYS A 128 -20.77 -3.54 3.54
C LYS A 128 -19.72 -2.58 2.99
N VAL A 129 -18.72 -3.14 2.30
CA VAL A 129 -17.62 -2.38 1.69
C VAL A 129 -17.80 -2.33 0.17
N VAL A 130 -17.69 -1.16 -0.41
CA VAL A 130 -17.70 -0.91 -1.86
C VAL A 130 -16.29 -0.55 -2.30
N GLU A 131 -15.73 -1.33 -3.23
CA GLU A 131 -14.42 -1.10 -3.82
C GLU A 131 -14.54 -0.04 -4.93
N CYS A 132 -13.75 1.02 -4.83
CA CYS A 132 -13.76 2.15 -5.73
C CYS A 132 -12.54 2.24 -6.66
N ALA A 133 -11.47 1.47 -6.38
CA ALA A 133 -10.29 1.46 -7.24
C ALA A 133 -10.60 0.74 -8.55
N PRO A 134 -10.26 1.33 -9.73
CA PRO A 134 -10.59 0.74 -11.04
C PRO A 134 -9.99 -0.64 -11.27
N ASP A 135 -8.85 -0.92 -10.65
CA ASP A 135 -8.12 -2.18 -10.71
C ASP A 135 -8.39 -3.10 -9.50
N GLY A 136 -9.30 -2.68 -8.61
CA GLY A 136 -9.75 -3.48 -7.47
C GLY A 136 -10.70 -4.61 -7.87
N GLN A 137 -10.69 -5.70 -7.10
CA GLN A 137 -11.62 -6.81 -7.33
C GLN A 137 -13.05 -6.40 -7.00
N ASN A 138 -14.01 -6.77 -7.86
CA ASN A 138 -15.44 -6.45 -7.72
C ASN A 138 -15.71 -4.94 -7.56
N ASN A 139 -14.91 -4.09 -8.20
CA ASN A 139 -15.03 -2.64 -8.09
C ASN A 139 -16.39 -2.13 -8.61
N GLN A 140 -16.82 -0.99 -8.04
CA GLN A 140 -18.03 -0.28 -8.41
C GLN A 140 -17.71 1.21 -8.67
N VAL A 141 -16.77 1.45 -9.57
CA VAL A 141 -16.23 2.78 -9.87
C VAL A 141 -17.31 3.80 -10.21
N ASP A 142 -18.29 3.41 -11.01
CA ASP A 142 -19.36 4.33 -11.44
C ASP A 142 -20.29 4.73 -10.28
N LEU A 143 -20.57 3.78 -9.38
CA LEU A 143 -21.28 4.09 -8.13
C LEU A 143 -20.47 5.08 -7.29
N CYS A 144 -19.19 4.83 -7.10
CA CYS A 144 -18.33 5.71 -6.32
C CYS A 144 -18.25 7.13 -6.90
N LYS A 145 -18.17 7.25 -8.24
CA LYS A 145 -18.19 8.55 -8.92
C LYS A 145 -19.51 9.28 -8.69
N SER A 146 -20.64 8.57 -8.76
CA SER A 146 -21.96 9.16 -8.57
C SER A 146 -22.19 9.70 -7.16
N LYS A 147 -21.45 9.20 -6.16
CA LYS A 147 -21.55 9.63 -4.76
C LYS A 147 -20.76 10.91 -4.44
N GLY A 148 -19.89 11.39 -5.33
CA GLY A 148 -19.13 12.62 -5.12
C GLY A 148 -18.16 12.54 -3.93
N LEU A 149 -17.52 11.38 -3.72
CA LEU A 149 -16.66 11.11 -2.59
C LEU A 149 -15.44 12.05 -2.56
N GLN A 150 -15.12 12.60 -1.39
CA GLN A 150 -13.99 13.52 -1.20
C GLN A 150 -12.66 12.79 -0.88
N GLY A 151 -12.72 11.50 -0.52
CA GLY A 151 -11.57 10.69 -0.17
C GLY A 151 -11.96 9.31 0.34
N PHE A 152 -10.97 8.52 0.77
CA PHE A 152 -11.18 7.18 1.31
C PHE A 152 -10.53 7.03 2.69
N PRO A 153 -11.16 6.27 3.60
CA PRO A 153 -12.52 5.71 3.50
C PRO A 153 -13.59 6.82 3.54
N SER A 154 -14.74 6.57 2.91
CA SER A 154 -15.94 7.39 3.10
C SER A 154 -17.07 6.50 3.60
N TRP A 155 -17.80 6.98 4.58
CA TRP A 155 -18.96 6.30 5.16
C TRP A 155 -20.24 6.97 4.71
N GLU A 156 -21.15 6.19 4.16
CA GLU A 156 -22.52 6.61 3.93
C GLU A 156 -23.40 5.98 5.02
N ILE A 157 -23.96 6.81 5.90
CA ILE A 157 -24.81 6.40 7.02
C ILE A 157 -26.05 7.30 7.00
N ASN A 158 -27.24 6.71 7.00
CA ASN A 158 -28.51 7.43 6.97
C ASN A 158 -28.57 8.47 5.82
N GLY A 159 -27.99 8.16 4.66
CA GLY A 159 -27.96 9.05 3.48
C GLY A 159 -26.94 10.18 3.56
N SER A 160 -26.20 10.31 4.66
CA SER A 160 -25.12 11.29 4.81
C SER A 160 -23.77 10.64 4.51
N ILE A 161 -22.92 11.33 3.74
CA ILE A 161 -21.56 10.86 3.42
C ILE A 161 -20.53 11.68 4.20
N ASP A 162 -19.65 10.98 4.92
CA ASP A 162 -18.57 11.59 5.68
C ASP A 162 -17.25 10.83 5.43
N SER A 163 -16.20 11.55 5.05
CA SER A 163 -14.91 10.98 4.67
C SER A 163 -13.93 10.91 5.85
N GLY A 164 -12.97 10.00 5.74
CA GLY A 164 -11.90 9.77 6.72
C GLY A 164 -12.19 8.63 7.69
N VAL A 165 -11.14 8.20 8.39
CA VAL A 165 -11.23 7.17 9.44
C VAL A 165 -12.11 7.67 10.57
N LYS A 166 -13.04 6.84 11.02
CA LYS A 166 -13.96 7.14 12.12
C LYS A 166 -13.68 6.22 13.29
N PRO A 167 -13.54 6.76 14.53
CA PRO A 167 -13.60 5.96 15.74
C PRO A 167 -14.92 5.17 15.80
N LEU A 168 -14.88 3.98 16.37
CA LEU A 168 -16.06 3.10 16.45
C LEU A 168 -17.22 3.74 17.22
N ASP A 169 -16.90 4.48 18.28
CA ASP A 169 -17.92 5.25 19.04
C ASP A 169 -18.64 6.27 18.14
N LYS A 170 -17.88 6.94 17.25
CA LYS A 170 -18.48 7.90 16.30
C LYS A 170 -19.40 7.22 15.29
N LEU A 171 -19.03 6.03 14.81
CA LEU A 171 -19.89 5.23 13.92
C LEU A 171 -21.14 4.74 14.64
N ALA A 172 -21.01 4.35 15.92
CA ALA A 172 -22.14 3.98 16.75
C ALA A 172 -23.12 5.16 16.93
N ASP A 173 -22.60 6.36 17.22
CA ASP A 173 -23.44 7.56 17.36
C ASP A 173 -24.16 7.92 16.05
N LEU A 174 -23.42 7.92 14.91
CA LEU A 174 -23.98 8.26 13.60
C LEU A 174 -25.07 7.27 13.14
N SER A 175 -24.95 6.00 13.55
CA SER A 175 -25.89 4.94 13.18
C SER A 175 -27.03 4.75 14.17
N GLY A 176 -27.00 5.44 15.32
CA GLY A 176 -27.98 5.24 16.39
C GLY A 176 -27.82 3.88 17.09
N TYR A 177 -26.60 3.36 17.17
CA TYR A 177 -26.32 2.09 17.85
C TYR A 177 -26.39 2.23 19.36
N GLU A 178 -27.27 1.43 19.99
CA GLU A 178 -27.50 1.41 21.46
C GLU A 178 -26.93 0.16 22.15
N GLY A 179 -26.19 -0.67 21.42
CA GLY A 179 -25.59 -1.88 21.96
C GLY A 179 -24.30 -1.64 22.77
N PRO A 180 -23.60 -2.73 23.18
CA PRO A 180 -22.36 -2.65 23.94
C PRO A 180 -21.26 -1.87 23.19
N ARG A 181 -20.54 -0.98 23.90
CA ARG A 181 -19.51 -0.08 23.33
C ARG A 181 -18.11 -0.37 23.88
N GLU A 182 -17.82 -1.59 24.21
CA GLU A 182 -16.47 -2.04 24.61
C GLU A 182 -15.63 -2.31 23.34
N PHE A 183 -15.24 -1.25 22.62
CA PHE A 183 -14.55 -1.34 21.33
C PHE A 183 -13.03 -1.47 21.43
#